data_1ba34c4e15aa79ae459cca5919fe111a
#
_entry.id   1ba34c4e15aa79ae459cca5919fe111a
#
_cell.length_a   1.000
_cell.length_b   1.000
_cell.length_c   1.000
_cell.angle_alpha   90.00
_cell.angle_beta   90.00
_cell.angle_gamma   90.00
#
_symmetry.space_group_name_H-M   'P 1'
#
loop_
_entity.id
_entity.type
_entity.pdbx_description
1 polymer ?
#
loop_
_entity_poly.entity_id
_entity_poly.type
_entity_poly.pdbx_seq_one_letter_code
_entity_poly.pdbx_strand_id
1 'polypeptide(L)'
;MLYQWNQQPSDYGNICKIADEITSSYPYFQKCIYGKSLCGRDLIALESTCKGELGRQPVLFAAAFHGMEWITTSILICFTERLCKAAQQGKTLCGKDAAAALQRSRLIVVPCVNPDGVEIQIHGAESAGEYTNLVKEVSKGDTKHSNARGVDINHNFNAYWHKLRQMEIEDGITGPAMTRYGGTYPESEPESKYLADLTRKCEFGYTLAFHSQGEEIYYGFDDY
;
A
#
# COMPACT_ATOMS: atom_id res chain seq x y z
N MET A 1 -7.15 21.58 0.70
CA MET A 1 -6.57 20.24 0.93
C MET A 1 -6.49 20.05 2.43
N LEU A 2 -6.97 18.92 2.92
CA LEU A 2 -6.89 18.58 4.35
C LEU A 2 -5.44 18.29 4.76
N TYR A 3 -4.65 17.73 3.83
CA TYR A 3 -3.26 17.35 4.08
C TYR A 3 -2.27 18.16 3.25
N GLN A 4 -1.24 18.65 3.92
CA GLN A 4 -0.12 19.36 3.29
C GLN A 4 1.01 18.38 2.99
N TRP A 5 0.76 17.48 2.05
CA TRP A 5 1.65 16.39 1.65
C TRP A 5 3.08 16.82 1.27
N ASN A 6 3.27 18.10 0.95
CA ASN A 6 4.57 18.68 0.62
C ASN A 6 5.33 19.24 1.85
N GLN A 7 4.73 19.17 3.03
CA GLN A 7 5.31 19.74 4.26
C GLN A 7 5.56 18.68 5.35
N GLN A 8 4.93 17.53 5.25
CA GLN A 8 5.04 16.46 6.23
C GLN A 8 5.16 15.09 5.53
N PRO A 9 5.99 14.17 6.07
CA PRO A 9 6.07 12.82 5.55
C PRO A 9 4.75 12.08 5.78
N SER A 10 4.47 11.09 4.92
CA SER A 10 3.33 10.19 5.08
C SER A 10 3.67 9.04 6.04
N ASP A 11 4.07 9.37 7.27
CA ASP A 11 4.25 8.40 8.34
C ASP A 11 2.90 7.81 8.81
N TYR A 12 2.95 6.79 9.64
CA TYR A 12 1.75 6.08 10.09
C TYR A 12 0.77 7.00 10.84
N GLY A 13 1.28 7.90 11.68
CA GLY A 13 0.45 8.86 12.41
C GLY A 13 -0.32 9.80 11.48
N ASN A 14 0.36 10.33 10.47
CA ASN A 14 -0.26 11.19 9.46
C ASN A 14 -1.24 10.40 8.57
N ILE A 15 -0.93 9.15 8.21
CA ILE A 15 -1.85 8.29 7.46
C ILE A 15 -3.15 8.06 8.23
N CYS A 16 -3.07 7.72 9.51
CA CYS A 16 -4.25 7.52 10.38
C CYS A 16 -5.11 8.79 10.45
N LYS A 17 -4.47 9.93 10.74
CA LYS A 17 -5.14 11.22 10.86
C LYS A 17 -5.89 11.59 9.58
N ILE A 18 -5.24 11.45 8.43
CA ILE A 18 -5.83 11.81 7.14
C ILE A 18 -6.95 10.87 6.75
N ALA A 19 -6.82 9.57 7.02
CA ALA A 19 -7.90 8.63 6.80
C ALA A 19 -9.16 9.03 7.59
N ASP A 20 -8.99 9.46 8.85
CA ASP A 20 -10.08 9.98 9.68
C ASP A 20 -10.65 11.31 9.15
N GLU A 21 -9.78 12.22 8.72
CA GLU A 21 -10.20 13.50 8.13
C GLU A 21 -10.98 13.33 6.82
N ILE A 22 -10.56 12.44 5.93
CA ILE A 22 -11.28 12.16 4.69
C ILE A 22 -12.66 11.58 4.98
N THR A 23 -12.74 10.58 5.86
CA THR A 23 -14.01 9.89 6.16
C THR A 23 -14.98 10.73 6.99
N SER A 24 -14.49 11.68 7.79
CA SER A 24 -15.34 12.63 8.50
C SER A 24 -15.80 13.81 7.64
N SER A 25 -14.98 14.22 6.66
CA SER A 25 -15.28 15.38 5.80
C SER A 25 -16.11 15.04 4.57
N TYR A 26 -16.06 13.79 4.11
CA TYR A 26 -16.71 13.35 2.87
C TYR A 26 -17.49 12.05 3.07
N PRO A 27 -18.76 11.97 2.61
CA PRO A 27 -19.59 10.77 2.80
C PRO A 27 -19.27 9.62 1.83
N TYR A 28 -18.22 9.76 1.02
CA TYR A 28 -17.94 8.85 -0.09
C TYR A 28 -17.07 7.66 0.31
N PHE A 29 -16.39 7.72 1.45
CA PHE A 29 -15.52 6.66 1.94
C PHE A 29 -15.79 6.36 3.42
N GLN A 30 -15.54 5.11 3.79
CA GLN A 30 -15.43 4.64 5.17
C GLN A 30 -14.03 4.08 5.42
N LYS A 31 -13.51 4.25 6.63
CA LYS A 31 -12.24 3.63 7.04
C LYS A 31 -12.50 2.20 7.51
N CYS A 32 -11.76 1.27 6.95
CA CYS A 32 -11.76 -0.15 7.32
C CYS A 32 -10.35 -0.56 7.75
N ILE A 33 -10.25 -1.44 8.73
CA ILE A 33 -8.99 -2.10 9.10
C ILE A 33 -9.08 -3.51 8.55
N TYR A 34 -8.16 -3.87 7.62
CA TYR A 34 -8.16 -5.19 7.01
C TYR A 34 -7.14 -6.16 7.64
N GLY A 35 -6.32 -5.68 8.58
CA GLY A 35 -5.35 -6.47 9.31
C GLY A 35 -4.45 -5.62 10.21
N LYS A 36 -3.40 -6.25 10.70
CA LYS A 36 -2.31 -5.57 11.42
C LYS A 36 -0.97 -5.93 10.80
N SER A 37 -0.05 -4.94 10.76
CA SER A 37 1.31 -5.15 10.32
C SER A 37 2.10 -6.01 11.31
N LEU A 38 3.30 -6.37 10.94
CA LEU A 38 4.22 -7.13 11.80
C LEU A 38 4.47 -6.46 13.14
N CYS A 39 4.61 -5.12 13.17
CA CYS A 39 4.79 -4.33 14.40
C CYS A 39 3.46 -3.91 15.05
N GLY A 40 2.32 -4.49 14.64
CA GLY A 40 1.01 -4.27 15.25
C GLY A 40 0.26 -3.02 14.81
N ARG A 41 0.73 -2.29 13.79
CA ARG A 41 0.04 -1.13 13.20
C ARG A 41 -1.19 -1.58 12.41
N ASP A 42 -2.27 -0.80 12.46
CA ASP A 42 -3.46 -1.10 11.67
C ASP A 42 -3.18 -0.97 10.16
N LEU A 43 -3.56 -1.98 9.40
CA LEU A 43 -3.57 -1.94 7.95
C LEU A 43 -4.88 -1.31 7.49
N ILE A 44 -4.80 -0.07 7.02
CA ILE A 44 -5.96 0.79 6.75
C ILE A 44 -6.35 0.70 5.29
N ALA A 45 -7.64 0.56 5.03
CA ALA A 45 -8.27 0.76 3.73
C ALA A 45 -9.35 1.84 3.83
N LEU A 46 -9.45 2.68 2.82
CA LEU A 46 -10.58 3.57 2.57
C LEU A 46 -11.47 2.90 1.51
N GLU A 47 -12.64 2.48 1.91
CA GLU A 47 -13.61 1.82 1.04
C GLU A 47 -14.71 2.80 0.66
N SER A 48 -15.00 2.92 -0.64
CA SER A 48 -16.11 3.75 -1.09
C SER A 48 -17.44 3.23 -0.54
N THR A 49 -18.30 4.15 -0.08
CA THR A 49 -19.63 3.83 0.49
C THR A 49 -20.60 3.34 -0.58
N CYS A 50 -20.36 3.65 -1.84
CA CYS A 50 -21.11 3.14 -2.96
C CYS A 50 -20.64 1.73 -3.33
N LYS A 51 -21.60 0.82 -3.50
CA LYS A 51 -21.32 -0.58 -3.87
C LYS A 51 -20.99 -0.78 -5.35
N GLY A 52 -21.07 0.29 -6.16
CA GLY A 52 -20.92 0.23 -7.61
C GLY A 52 -22.18 -0.25 -8.35
N GLU A 53 -22.14 -0.20 -9.67
CA GLU A 53 -23.20 -0.74 -10.54
C GLU A 53 -23.19 -2.27 -10.50
N LEU A 54 -24.37 -2.87 -10.64
CA LEU A 54 -24.51 -4.32 -10.68
C LEU A 54 -23.66 -4.92 -11.82
N GLY A 55 -22.87 -5.94 -11.50
CA GLY A 55 -22.01 -6.63 -12.46
C GLY A 55 -20.64 -5.97 -12.68
N ARG A 56 -20.33 -4.86 -12.02
CA ARG A 56 -18.98 -4.27 -12.03
C ARG A 56 -18.13 -4.76 -10.86
N GLN A 57 -16.95 -5.22 -11.18
CA GLN A 57 -15.97 -5.62 -10.17
C GLN A 57 -15.38 -4.38 -9.46
N PRO A 58 -15.01 -4.52 -8.17
CA PRO A 58 -14.32 -3.47 -7.43
C PRO A 58 -12.96 -3.12 -8.04
N VAL A 59 -12.44 -1.96 -7.67
CA VAL A 59 -11.09 -1.49 -8.05
C VAL A 59 -10.27 -1.29 -6.79
N LEU A 60 -9.02 -1.76 -6.81
CA LEU A 60 -8.05 -1.57 -5.74
C LEU A 60 -6.95 -0.60 -6.20
N PHE A 61 -6.69 0.42 -5.37
CA PHE A 61 -5.49 1.23 -5.44
C PHE A 61 -4.68 1.02 -4.16
N ALA A 62 -3.43 0.60 -4.29
CA ALA A 62 -2.54 0.32 -3.17
C ALA A 62 -1.19 1.01 -3.35
N ALA A 63 -0.63 1.55 -2.27
CA ALA A 63 0.61 2.32 -2.31
C ALA A 63 1.56 1.91 -1.16
N ALA A 64 2.81 2.36 -1.23
CA ALA A 64 3.86 2.14 -0.25
C ALA A 64 4.03 0.66 0.13
N PHE A 65 4.28 -0.18 -0.87
CA PHE A 65 4.77 -1.55 -0.67
C PHE A 65 6.19 -1.55 -0.11
N HIS A 66 6.99 -0.58 -0.55
CA HIS A 66 8.35 -0.33 -0.09
C HIS A 66 8.39 0.87 0.86
N GLY A 67 9.11 0.73 1.97
CA GLY A 67 9.15 1.76 3.01
C GLY A 67 9.63 3.12 2.53
N MET A 68 10.62 3.15 1.63
CA MET A 68 11.16 4.39 1.09
C MET A 68 10.23 5.10 0.10
N GLU A 69 9.22 4.43 -0.39
CA GLU A 69 8.29 4.95 -1.41
C GLU A 69 7.04 5.61 -0.81
N TRP A 70 7.13 6.15 0.41
CA TRP A 70 6.02 6.81 1.10
C TRP A 70 5.39 7.98 0.32
N ILE A 71 6.09 8.53 -0.68
CA ILE A 71 5.51 9.54 -1.59
C ILE A 71 4.28 9.00 -2.34
N THR A 72 4.22 7.72 -2.63
CA THR A 72 3.09 7.08 -3.30
C THR A 72 1.83 7.11 -2.42
N THR A 73 1.97 7.01 -1.10
CA THR A 73 0.90 7.26 -0.13
C THR A 73 0.36 8.69 -0.27
N SER A 74 1.26 9.68 -0.30
CA SER A 74 0.88 11.09 -0.46
C SER A 74 0.08 11.34 -1.74
N ILE A 75 0.53 10.74 -2.85
CA ILE A 75 -0.14 10.86 -4.15
C ILE A 75 -1.54 10.24 -4.07
N LEU A 76 -1.65 9.04 -3.52
CA LEU A 76 -2.92 8.30 -3.45
C LEU A 76 -3.93 8.98 -2.53
N ILE A 77 -3.49 9.49 -1.39
CA ILE A 77 -4.33 10.29 -0.47
C ILE A 77 -4.78 11.59 -1.13
N CYS A 78 -3.86 12.32 -1.79
CA CYS A 78 -4.19 13.55 -2.51
C CYS A 78 -5.22 13.29 -3.61
N PHE A 79 -5.06 12.20 -4.37
CA PHE A 79 -6.05 11.78 -5.37
C PHE A 79 -7.41 11.52 -4.73
N THR A 80 -7.46 10.75 -3.64
CA THR A 80 -8.70 10.40 -2.94
C THR A 80 -9.44 11.64 -2.42
N GLU A 81 -8.72 12.56 -1.77
CA GLU A 81 -9.30 13.83 -1.30
C GLU A 81 -9.84 14.67 -2.46
N ARG A 82 -9.06 14.80 -3.55
CA ARG A 82 -9.49 15.56 -4.75
C ARG A 82 -10.72 14.94 -5.41
N LEU A 83 -10.80 13.61 -5.46
CA LEU A 83 -11.95 12.89 -5.98
C LEU A 83 -13.20 13.18 -5.14
N CYS A 84 -13.09 13.07 -3.81
CA CYS A 84 -14.18 13.40 -2.88
C CYS A 84 -14.65 14.86 -3.03
N LYS A 85 -13.71 15.77 -3.06
CA LYS A 85 -14.01 17.21 -3.19
C LYS A 85 -14.67 17.54 -4.52
N ALA A 86 -14.19 16.96 -5.62
CA ALA A 86 -14.80 17.14 -6.94
C ALA A 86 -16.22 16.55 -6.98
N ALA A 87 -16.42 15.36 -6.42
CA ALA A 87 -17.75 14.75 -6.33
C ALA A 87 -18.72 15.59 -5.50
N GLN A 88 -18.29 16.08 -4.34
CA GLN A 88 -19.11 16.95 -3.49
C GLN A 88 -19.51 18.29 -4.17
N GLN A 89 -18.64 18.80 -5.05
CA GLN A 89 -18.87 20.04 -5.78
C GLN A 89 -19.57 19.85 -7.15
N GLY A 90 -19.94 18.62 -7.52
CA GLY A 90 -20.50 18.32 -8.85
C GLY A 90 -19.53 18.63 -9.99
N LYS A 91 -18.23 18.47 -9.75
CA LYS A 91 -17.16 18.78 -10.72
C LYS A 91 -16.56 17.52 -11.33
N THR A 92 -15.84 17.73 -12.43
CA THR A 92 -15.03 16.69 -13.06
C THR A 92 -13.65 16.58 -12.41
N LEU A 93 -13.07 15.37 -12.42
CA LEU A 93 -11.66 15.10 -12.16
C LEU A 93 -11.09 14.41 -13.40
N CYS A 94 -9.99 14.91 -13.95
CA CYS A 94 -9.40 14.39 -15.20
C CYS A 94 -10.43 14.23 -16.34
N GLY A 95 -11.34 15.21 -16.49
CA GLY A 95 -12.37 15.20 -17.55
C GLY A 95 -13.53 14.23 -17.33
N LYS A 96 -13.59 13.54 -16.19
CA LYS A 96 -14.68 12.62 -15.83
C LYS A 96 -15.49 13.17 -14.67
N ASP A 97 -16.81 12.98 -14.70
CA ASP A 97 -17.68 13.30 -13.57
C ASP A 97 -17.26 12.47 -12.34
N ALA A 98 -16.85 13.18 -11.29
CA ALA A 98 -16.30 12.56 -10.10
C ALA A 98 -17.36 11.78 -9.29
N ALA A 99 -18.58 12.31 -9.20
CA ALA A 99 -19.68 11.66 -8.50
C ALA A 99 -20.14 10.40 -9.25
N ALA A 100 -20.30 10.49 -10.59
CA ALA A 100 -20.63 9.36 -11.42
C ALA A 100 -19.54 8.27 -11.38
N ALA A 101 -18.26 8.64 -11.34
CA ALA A 101 -17.16 7.68 -11.21
C ALA A 101 -17.25 6.89 -9.90
N LEU A 102 -17.49 7.56 -8.76
CA LEU A 102 -17.67 6.92 -7.46
C LEU A 102 -18.93 6.05 -7.37
N GLN A 103 -19.99 6.38 -8.13
CA GLN A 103 -21.20 5.58 -8.16
C GLN A 103 -21.05 4.31 -8.99
N ARG A 104 -20.21 4.34 -10.03
CA ARG A 104 -20.07 3.22 -10.97
C ARG A 104 -19.27 2.05 -10.44
N SER A 105 -18.25 2.29 -9.64
CA SER A 105 -17.34 1.25 -9.18
C SER A 105 -17.05 1.38 -7.70
N ARG A 106 -17.12 0.27 -6.97
CA ARG A 106 -16.62 0.20 -5.61
C ARG A 106 -15.11 0.38 -5.64
N LEU A 107 -14.61 1.48 -5.06
CA LEU A 107 -13.18 1.78 -4.97
C LEU A 107 -12.68 1.46 -3.57
N ILE A 108 -11.60 0.70 -3.49
CA ILE A 108 -10.86 0.46 -2.26
C ILE A 108 -9.47 1.06 -2.42
N VAL A 109 -9.10 1.91 -1.48
CA VAL A 109 -7.81 2.60 -1.45
C VAL A 109 -7.04 2.13 -0.22
N VAL A 110 -5.89 1.50 -0.43
CA VAL A 110 -4.94 1.12 0.62
C VAL A 110 -3.77 2.10 0.55
N PRO A 111 -3.76 3.15 1.39
CA PRO A 111 -2.78 4.21 1.28
C PRO A 111 -1.35 3.77 1.61
N CYS A 112 -1.21 2.72 2.43
CA CYS A 112 0.09 2.19 2.81
C CYS A 112 -0.02 0.68 3.10
N VAL A 113 0.66 -0.12 2.29
CA VAL A 113 0.71 -1.57 2.46
C VAL A 113 1.73 -1.97 3.53
N ASN A 114 2.87 -1.26 3.59
CA ASN A 114 3.98 -1.54 4.49
C ASN A 114 4.24 -0.38 5.48
N PRO A 115 3.34 -0.16 6.46
CA PRO A 115 3.50 0.93 7.41
C PRO A 115 4.75 0.79 8.29
N ASP A 116 5.20 -0.43 8.57
CA ASP A 116 6.41 -0.67 9.35
C ASP A 116 7.66 -0.23 8.59
N GLY A 117 7.76 -0.57 7.31
CA GLY A 117 8.84 -0.11 6.45
C GLY A 117 8.87 1.41 6.30
N VAL A 118 7.72 2.05 6.19
CA VAL A 118 7.60 3.52 6.13
C VAL A 118 8.09 4.16 7.44
N GLU A 119 7.66 3.66 8.59
CA GLU A 119 8.10 4.15 9.90
C GLU A 119 9.62 3.99 10.09
N ILE A 120 10.16 2.84 9.69
CA ILE A 120 11.61 2.59 9.74
C ILE A 120 12.36 3.59 8.86
N GLN A 121 11.83 3.87 7.68
CA GLN A 121 12.46 4.80 6.75
C GLN A 121 12.46 6.25 7.26
N ILE A 122 11.38 6.69 7.89
CA ILE A 122 11.20 8.09 8.33
C ILE A 122 11.80 8.31 9.73
N HIS A 123 11.60 7.37 10.65
CA HIS A 123 11.93 7.52 12.06
C HIS A 123 13.09 6.64 12.55
N GLY A 124 13.64 5.78 11.68
CA GLY A 124 14.76 4.91 12.01
C GLY A 124 14.36 3.55 12.59
N ALA A 125 15.38 2.73 12.86
CA ALA A 125 15.21 1.34 13.25
C ALA A 125 14.45 1.15 14.56
N GLU A 126 14.49 2.13 15.45
CA GLU A 126 13.82 2.11 16.76
C GLU A 126 12.28 2.00 16.61
N SER A 127 11.73 2.47 15.52
CA SER A 127 10.30 2.34 15.22
C SER A 127 9.83 0.90 14.95
N ALA A 128 10.79 -0.03 14.76
CA ALA A 128 10.52 -1.45 14.55
C ALA A 128 10.31 -2.25 15.86
N GLY A 129 10.43 -1.61 17.04
CA GLY A 129 10.22 -2.26 18.34
C GLY A 129 11.15 -3.45 18.56
N GLU A 130 10.61 -4.63 18.75
CA GLU A 130 11.40 -5.88 18.97
C GLU A 130 12.33 -6.25 17.82
N TYR A 131 12.04 -5.79 16.60
CA TYR A 131 12.86 -6.04 15.40
C TYR A 131 13.98 -5.02 15.21
N THR A 132 14.17 -4.06 16.12
CA THR A 132 15.18 -2.98 16.00
C THR A 132 16.58 -3.50 15.67
N ASN A 133 17.04 -4.54 16.35
CA ASN A 133 18.37 -5.10 16.14
C ASN A 133 18.51 -5.75 14.75
N LEU A 134 17.52 -6.52 14.32
CA LEU A 134 17.47 -7.11 13.00
C LEU A 134 17.48 -6.03 11.92
N VAL A 135 16.67 -4.98 12.10
CA VAL A 135 16.64 -3.84 11.17
C VAL A 135 18.01 -3.17 11.07
N LYS A 136 18.72 -2.95 12.18
CA LYS A 136 20.08 -2.38 12.18
C LYS A 136 21.09 -3.27 11.47
N GLU A 137 21.03 -4.58 11.70
CA GLU A 137 21.90 -5.57 11.07
C GLU A 137 21.69 -5.61 9.56
N VAL A 138 20.43 -5.72 9.11
CA VAL A 138 20.06 -5.85 7.70
C VAL A 138 20.35 -4.55 6.95
N SER A 139 20.09 -3.39 7.57
CA SER A 139 20.14 -2.10 6.87
C SER A 139 21.53 -1.53 6.70
N LYS A 140 22.45 -1.84 7.61
CA LYS A 140 23.80 -1.22 7.61
C LYS A 140 23.82 0.29 7.35
N GLY A 141 22.73 0.98 7.72
CA GLY A 141 22.57 2.44 7.53
C GLY A 141 21.94 2.88 6.20
N ASP A 142 21.51 1.96 5.36
CA ASP A 142 20.93 2.27 4.05
C ASP A 142 19.40 2.31 4.03
N THR A 143 18.82 2.88 2.97
CA THR A 143 17.36 2.98 2.73
C THR A 143 16.73 1.64 2.39
N LYS A 144 15.44 1.43 2.73
CA LYS A 144 14.86 0.10 2.77
C LYS A 144 13.57 -0.02 1.98
N HIS A 145 13.46 -1.12 1.24
CA HIS A 145 12.22 -1.59 0.66
C HIS A 145 11.42 -2.44 1.65
N SER A 146 12.10 -3.24 2.48
CA SER A 146 11.55 -4.30 3.31
C SER A 146 10.71 -3.80 4.50
N ASN A 147 9.95 -4.73 5.10
CA ASN A 147 9.32 -4.54 6.41
C ASN A 147 10.35 -4.72 7.56
N ALA A 148 9.87 -4.73 8.81
CA ALA A 148 10.72 -4.85 10.00
C ALA A 148 11.45 -6.21 10.11
N ARG A 149 11.01 -7.25 9.38
CA ARG A 149 11.68 -8.57 9.33
C ARG A 149 12.66 -8.69 8.16
N GLY A 150 12.88 -7.63 7.41
CA GLY A 150 13.76 -7.64 6.24
C GLY A 150 13.19 -8.40 5.06
N VAL A 151 11.85 -8.45 4.95
CA VAL A 151 11.13 -9.05 3.84
C VAL A 151 10.60 -7.97 2.92
N ASP A 152 10.88 -8.09 1.64
CA ASP A 152 10.33 -7.24 0.59
C ASP A 152 8.88 -7.66 0.33
N ILE A 153 7.93 -6.82 0.74
CA ILE A 153 6.50 -7.14 0.66
C ILE A 153 6.05 -7.39 -0.78
N ASN A 154 6.62 -6.68 -1.74
CA ASN A 154 6.32 -6.87 -3.15
C ASN A 154 6.72 -8.26 -3.67
N HIS A 155 7.73 -8.88 -3.06
CA HIS A 155 8.23 -10.22 -3.37
C HIS A 155 7.54 -11.34 -2.57
N ASN A 156 6.69 -11.01 -1.61
CA ASN A 156 6.13 -11.99 -0.67
C ASN A 156 4.75 -12.54 -1.07
N PHE A 157 4.14 -12.07 -2.17
CA PHE A 157 2.86 -12.60 -2.65
C PHE A 157 3.00 -13.97 -3.29
N ASN A 158 1.94 -14.78 -3.22
CA ASN A 158 1.87 -16.09 -3.88
C ASN A 158 1.60 -15.95 -5.40
N ALA A 159 2.50 -15.24 -6.08
CA ALA A 159 2.50 -15.00 -7.53
C ALA A 159 3.85 -15.45 -8.08
N TYR A 160 3.95 -16.72 -8.51
CA TYR A 160 5.22 -17.34 -8.92
C TYR A 160 6.35 -17.25 -7.87
N TRP A 161 6.01 -17.17 -6.61
CA TRP A 161 6.94 -16.98 -5.49
C TRP A 161 8.11 -17.95 -5.51
N HIS A 162 7.87 -19.24 -5.78
CA HIS A 162 8.95 -20.24 -5.80
C HIS A 162 9.99 -19.95 -6.87
N LYS A 163 9.57 -19.49 -8.05
CA LYS A 163 10.48 -19.11 -9.13
C LYS A 163 11.27 -17.86 -8.77
N LEU A 164 10.58 -16.85 -8.25
CA LEU A 164 11.22 -15.63 -7.77
C LEU A 164 12.23 -15.93 -6.67
N ARG A 165 11.88 -16.79 -5.71
CA ARG A 165 12.76 -17.16 -4.62
C ARG A 165 14.02 -17.89 -5.08
N GLN A 166 13.90 -18.72 -6.13
CA GLN A 166 15.08 -19.36 -6.75
C GLN A 166 16.01 -18.30 -7.36
N MET A 167 15.48 -17.34 -8.11
CA MET A 167 16.26 -16.24 -8.69
C MET A 167 16.96 -15.40 -7.60
N GLU A 168 16.28 -15.11 -6.50
CA GLU A 168 16.86 -14.38 -5.37
C GLU A 168 18.06 -15.13 -4.76
N ILE A 169 17.94 -16.46 -4.61
CA ILE A 169 19.03 -17.31 -4.09
C ILE A 169 20.23 -17.30 -5.06
N GLU A 170 19.97 -17.41 -6.37
CA GLU A 170 21.00 -17.33 -7.40
C GLU A 170 21.74 -15.98 -7.39
N ASP A 171 21.01 -14.89 -7.04
CA ASP A 171 21.57 -13.54 -6.84
C ASP A 171 22.19 -13.33 -5.44
N GLY A 172 22.28 -14.38 -4.62
CA GLY A 172 22.91 -14.36 -3.29
C GLY A 172 22.00 -13.83 -2.16
N ILE A 173 20.70 -13.65 -2.40
CA ILE A 173 19.74 -13.19 -1.38
C ILE A 173 19.14 -14.43 -0.70
N THR A 174 19.78 -14.88 0.37
CA THR A 174 19.41 -16.14 1.05
C THR A 174 18.57 -15.95 2.30
N GLY A 175 18.45 -14.71 2.81
CA GLY A 175 17.74 -14.38 4.05
C GLY A 175 17.33 -12.91 4.11
N PRO A 176 16.91 -12.43 5.30
CA PRO A 176 16.50 -11.05 5.50
C PRO A 176 17.43 -10.04 4.86
N ALA A 177 16.88 -9.15 4.05
CA ALA A 177 17.63 -8.16 3.27
C ALA A 177 16.88 -6.82 3.20
N MET A 178 17.56 -5.78 2.73
CA MET A 178 16.93 -4.46 2.55
C MET A 178 15.91 -4.46 1.40
N THR A 179 16.09 -5.33 0.43
CA THR A 179 15.27 -5.45 -0.77
C THR A 179 15.32 -6.87 -1.31
N ARG A 180 14.34 -7.25 -2.09
CA ARG A 180 14.26 -8.48 -2.88
C ARG A 180 14.13 -9.79 -2.11
N TYR A 181 14.21 -9.81 -0.78
CA TYR A 181 13.99 -11.04 -0.03
C TYR A 181 12.48 -11.33 0.10
N GLY A 182 12.01 -12.36 -0.56
CA GLY A 182 10.59 -12.74 -0.62
C GLY A 182 10.04 -13.48 0.60
N GLY A 183 10.81 -13.55 1.71
CA GLY A 183 10.38 -14.24 2.93
C GLY A 183 10.66 -15.74 2.93
N THR A 184 10.18 -16.43 3.98
CA THR A 184 10.40 -17.88 4.18
C THR A 184 9.42 -18.75 3.41
N TYR A 185 8.21 -18.22 3.14
CA TYR A 185 7.16 -18.83 2.31
C TYR A 185 6.27 -17.71 1.76
N PRO A 186 5.48 -17.97 0.71
CA PRO A 186 4.60 -16.96 0.15
C PRO A 186 3.56 -16.49 1.19
N GLU A 187 3.37 -15.19 1.27
CA GLU A 187 2.46 -14.57 2.25
C GLU A 187 2.85 -14.86 3.71
N SER A 188 4.16 -14.96 3.96
CA SER A 188 4.70 -15.12 5.32
C SER A 188 4.53 -13.87 6.18
N GLU A 189 4.41 -12.71 5.54
CA GLU A 189 4.28 -11.42 6.21
C GLU A 189 2.81 -11.02 6.36
N PRO A 190 2.42 -10.45 7.51
CA PRO A 190 1.04 -10.00 7.72
C PRO A 190 0.57 -9.04 6.64
N GLU A 191 1.42 -8.12 6.19
CA GLU A 191 1.12 -7.09 5.21
C GLU A 191 0.69 -7.69 3.87
N SER A 192 1.48 -8.63 3.34
CA SER A 192 1.16 -9.33 2.09
C SER A 192 -0.02 -10.27 2.26
N LYS A 193 -0.07 -11.02 3.38
CA LYS A 193 -1.15 -11.96 3.67
C LYS A 193 -2.52 -11.28 3.72
N TYR A 194 -2.65 -10.22 4.51
CA TYR A 194 -3.94 -9.54 4.66
C TYR A 194 -4.36 -8.81 3.39
N LEU A 195 -3.42 -8.26 2.61
CA LEU A 195 -3.75 -7.67 1.31
C LEU A 195 -4.19 -8.74 0.30
N ALA A 196 -3.53 -9.90 0.29
CA ALA A 196 -3.92 -11.03 -0.55
C ALA A 196 -5.31 -11.58 -0.14
N ASP A 197 -5.59 -11.69 1.15
CA ASP A 197 -6.91 -12.11 1.66
C ASP A 197 -8.00 -11.09 1.26
N LEU A 198 -7.72 -9.79 1.34
CA LEU A 198 -8.61 -8.74 0.85
C LEU A 198 -8.87 -8.88 -0.65
N THR A 199 -7.83 -9.16 -1.43
CA THR A 199 -7.92 -9.35 -2.87
C THR A 199 -8.78 -10.55 -3.23
N ARG A 200 -8.59 -11.69 -2.57
CA ARG A 200 -9.39 -12.90 -2.76
C ARG A 200 -10.86 -12.68 -2.38
N LYS A 201 -11.10 -11.95 -1.29
CA LYS A 201 -12.47 -11.66 -0.80
C LYS A 201 -13.24 -10.72 -1.72
N CYS A 202 -12.56 -9.74 -2.33
CA CYS A 202 -13.22 -8.69 -3.11
C CYS A 202 -13.26 -8.97 -4.60
N GLU A 203 -12.45 -9.89 -5.12
CA GLU A 203 -12.39 -10.26 -6.54
C GLU A 203 -12.27 -9.02 -7.46
N PHE A 204 -11.22 -8.22 -7.25
CA PHE A 204 -11.01 -6.98 -7.98
C PHE A 204 -10.91 -7.18 -9.49
N GLY A 205 -11.59 -6.34 -10.26
CA GLY A 205 -11.44 -6.29 -11.71
C GLY A 205 -10.18 -5.56 -12.16
N TYR A 206 -9.76 -4.58 -11.35
CA TYR A 206 -8.52 -3.84 -11.58
C TYR A 206 -7.80 -3.59 -10.26
N THR A 207 -6.49 -3.78 -10.28
CA THR A 207 -5.60 -3.46 -9.17
C THR A 207 -4.45 -2.60 -9.69
N LEU A 208 -4.20 -1.46 -9.03
CA LEU A 208 -3.06 -0.61 -9.30
C LEU A 208 -2.20 -0.53 -8.05
N ALA A 209 -0.96 -1.01 -8.17
CA ALA A 209 0.09 -0.88 -7.17
C ALA A 209 1.00 0.29 -7.55
N PHE A 210 1.13 1.26 -6.65
CA PHE A 210 1.90 2.48 -6.89
C PHE A 210 3.30 2.33 -6.30
N HIS A 211 4.31 2.49 -7.16
CA HIS A 211 5.72 2.54 -6.84
C HIS A 211 6.32 3.89 -7.27
N SER A 212 7.49 4.26 -6.75
CA SER A 212 8.15 5.52 -7.08
C SER A 212 9.49 5.34 -7.78
N GLN A 213 9.84 4.11 -8.14
CA GLN A 213 11.07 3.77 -8.89
C GLN A 213 10.71 3.14 -10.23
N GLY A 214 11.55 3.39 -11.23
CA GLY A 214 11.27 3.02 -12.61
C GLY A 214 10.33 4.02 -13.29
N GLU A 215 10.39 4.13 -14.58
CA GLU A 215 9.49 4.94 -15.43
C GLU A 215 8.62 3.98 -16.26
N GLU A 216 8.04 2.96 -15.60
CA GLU A 216 7.43 1.82 -16.24
C GLU A 216 6.05 1.52 -15.65
N ILE A 217 5.19 0.92 -16.49
CA ILE A 217 3.90 0.37 -16.08
C ILE A 217 3.91 -1.11 -16.43
N TYR A 218 3.95 -1.95 -15.40
CA TYR A 218 3.81 -3.40 -15.57
C TYR A 218 2.32 -3.76 -15.60
N TYR A 219 1.86 -4.46 -16.63
CA TYR A 219 0.45 -4.87 -16.79
C TYR A 219 0.26 -6.38 -17.00
N GLY A 220 1.33 -7.14 -16.90
CA GLY A 220 1.34 -8.59 -17.02
C GLY A 220 2.71 -9.16 -16.77
N PHE A 221 2.79 -10.49 -16.74
CA PHE A 221 4.05 -11.22 -16.77
C PHE A 221 4.22 -11.75 -18.19
N ASP A 222 5.27 -11.33 -18.87
CA ASP A 222 5.64 -11.92 -20.17
C ASP A 222 5.97 -13.41 -19.92
N ASP A 223 5.43 -14.32 -20.74
CA ASP A 223 5.67 -15.77 -20.69
C ASP A 223 4.88 -16.60 -19.65
N TYR A 224 3.68 -16.15 -19.20
CA TYR A 224 2.79 -16.99 -18.37
C TYR A 224 1.34 -16.95 -18.80
#